data_6d8bf34cd0c880af3dd12602f3a27256
#
_entry.id   6d8bf34cd0c880af3dd12602f3a27256
#
_cell.length_a   1.000
_cell.length_b   1.000
_cell.length_c   1.000
_cell.angle_alpha   90.00
_cell.angle_beta   90.00
_cell.angle_gamma   90.00
#
_symmetry.space_group_name_H-M   'P 1'
#
loop_
_entity.id
_entity.type
_entity.pdbx_description
1 polymer ?
#
loop_
_entity_poly.entity_id
_entity_poly.type
_entity_poly.pdbx_seq_one_letter_code
_entity_poly.pdbx_strand_id
1 'polypeptide(L)'
;MNGSTTATPTRSLVVALSGGIGGAKLVLGLSRVVAPADLVVVANTGDDFEHLGLAISPDLDTLMYVLAGLDDQQRGWGRRNETWSFMAALAALGGETWFQLGDGDLATHVERTRRRASGETLSAVTAAFCRRLGIVPRIVPMSDDKVCTRLRTDEG
;
A
#
# COMPACT_ATOMS: atom_id res chain seq x y z
N MET A 1 -30.26 -35.62 30.53
CA MET A 1 -28.90 -35.09 30.25
C MET A 1 -28.98 -34.48 28.88
N ASN A 2 -29.17 -33.15 28.82
CA ASN A 2 -29.19 -32.42 27.54
C ASN A 2 -27.77 -31.94 27.25
N GLY A 3 -27.11 -32.59 26.33
CA GLY A 3 -25.84 -32.15 25.80
C GLY A 3 -26.04 -30.92 24.90
N SER A 4 -25.78 -29.72 25.44
CA SER A 4 -25.74 -28.52 24.65
C SER A 4 -24.50 -28.55 23.77
N THR A 5 -24.66 -28.90 22.49
CA THR A 5 -23.60 -28.80 21.49
C THR A 5 -23.41 -27.31 21.19
N THR A 6 -22.42 -26.67 21.82
CA THR A 6 -21.99 -25.32 21.45
C THR A 6 -21.34 -25.42 20.08
N ALA A 7 -22.06 -24.98 19.04
CA ALA A 7 -21.48 -24.82 17.72
C ALA A 7 -20.37 -23.80 17.82
N THR A 8 -19.14 -24.19 17.46
CA THR A 8 -18.01 -23.28 17.32
C THR A 8 -18.39 -22.24 16.26
N PRO A 9 -18.34 -20.94 16.54
CA PRO A 9 -18.71 -19.94 15.54
C PRO A 9 -17.80 -20.11 14.31
N THR A 10 -18.43 -20.32 13.16
CA THR A 10 -17.71 -20.39 11.88
C THR A 10 -17.10 -19.02 11.62
N ARG A 11 -15.77 -18.96 11.67
CA ARG A 11 -15.03 -17.71 11.42
C ARG A 11 -15.11 -17.41 9.93
N SER A 12 -15.74 -16.30 9.56
CA SER A 12 -15.89 -15.89 8.16
C SER A 12 -14.72 -14.98 7.76
N LEU A 13 -13.88 -15.46 6.84
CA LEU A 13 -12.82 -14.64 6.25
C LEU A 13 -13.42 -13.68 5.22
N VAL A 14 -13.13 -12.41 5.36
CA VAL A 14 -13.46 -11.37 4.37
C VAL A 14 -12.21 -11.03 3.58
N VAL A 15 -12.28 -11.20 2.26
CA VAL A 15 -11.21 -10.82 1.32
C VAL A 15 -11.68 -9.61 0.53
N ALA A 16 -10.97 -8.50 0.66
CA ALA A 16 -11.22 -7.27 -0.09
C ALA A 16 -10.19 -7.11 -1.20
N LEU A 17 -10.64 -7.00 -2.45
CA LEU A 17 -9.78 -6.58 -3.56
C LEU A 17 -9.78 -5.06 -3.59
N SER A 18 -8.62 -4.44 -3.59
CA SER A 18 -8.48 -3.00 -3.43
C SER A 18 -7.43 -2.42 -4.38
N GLY A 19 -7.75 -1.26 -4.93
CA GLY A 19 -6.85 -0.42 -5.70
C GLY A 19 -7.25 1.04 -5.54
N GLY A 20 -6.27 1.94 -5.56
CA GLY A 20 -6.45 3.37 -5.47
C GLY A 20 -7.10 3.86 -4.16
N ILE A 21 -7.42 5.15 -4.15
CA ILE A 21 -7.99 5.86 -2.99
C ILE A 21 -9.37 5.33 -2.61
N GLY A 22 -10.20 4.98 -3.60
CA GLY A 22 -11.55 4.46 -3.35
C GLY A 22 -11.53 3.11 -2.64
N GLY A 23 -10.65 2.22 -3.09
CA GLY A 23 -10.42 0.91 -2.45
C GLY A 23 -9.90 1.05 -1.02
N ALA A 24 -8.96 1.97 -0.77
CA ALA A 24 -8.44 2.22 0.56
C ALA A 24 -9.52 2.73 1.54
N LYS A 25 -10.42 3.61 1.09
CA LYS A 25 -11.56 4.07 1.88
C LYS A 25 -12.55 2.94 2.20
N LEU A 26 -12.83 2.07 1.23
CA LEU A 26 -13.65 0.87 1.47
C LEU A 26 -13.01 -0.02 2.55
N VAL A 27 -11.72 -0.30 2.42
CA VAL A 27 -10.97 -1.13 3.38
C VAL A 27 -10.96 -0.50 4.77
N LEU A 28 -10.80 0.82 4.87
CA LEU A 28 -10.92 1.54 6.15
C LEU A 28 -12.31 1.35 6.78
N GLY A 29 -13.37 1.40 5.97
CA GLY A 29 -14.73 1.09 6.43
C GLY A 29 -14.85 -0.36 6.92
N LEU A 30 -14.37 -1.32 6.15
CA LEU A 30 -14.37 -2.74 6.52
C LEU A 30 -13.59 -3.01 7.80
N SER A 31 -12.45 -2.36 8.01
CA SER A 31 -11.62 -2.54 9.21
C SER A 31 -12.31 -2.10 10.51
N ARG A 32 -13.40 -1.34 10.42
CA ARG A 32 -14.23 -0.91 11.57
C ARG A 32 -15.32 -1.89 11.94
N VAL A 33 -15.71 -2.77 11.02
CA VAL A 33 -16.86 -3.69 11.19
C VAL A 33 -16.46 -5.17 11.09
N VAL A 34 -15.32 -5.47 10.50
CA VAL A 34 -14.75 -6.82 10.40
C VAL A 34 -13.62 -6.94 11.42
N ALA A 35 -13.57 -8.06 12.15
CA ALA A 35 -12.45 -8.31 13.04
C ALA A 35 -11.13 -8.29 12.24
N PRO A 36 -10.08 -7.58 12.70
CA PRO A 36 -8.85 -7.42 11.91
C PRO A 36 -8.20 -8.72 11.45
N ALA A 37 -8.33 -9.78 12.25
CA ALA A 37 -7.79 -11.10 11.93
C ALA A 37 -8.61 -11.85 10.87
N ASP A 38 -9.81 -11.37 10.54
CA ASP A 38 -10.71 -11.93 9.53
C ASP A 38 -10.74 -11.09 8.25
N LEU A 39 -9.94 -10.00 8.19
CA LEU A 39 -9.84 -9.14 7.02
C LEU A 39 -8.50 -9.33 6.32
N VAL A 40 -8.56 -9.78 5.07
CA VAL A 40 -7.42 -9.84 4.16
C VAL A 40 -7.67 -8.88 3.00
N VAL A 41 -6.71 -8.03 2.73
CA VAL A 41 -6.77 -7.05 1.64
C VAL A 41 -5.77 -7.45 0.57
N VAL A 42 -6.25 -7.70 -0.64
CA VAL A 42 -5.42 -7.94 -1.82
C VAL A 42 -5.33 -6.65 -2.60
N ALA A 43 -4.14 -6.05 -2.63
CA ALA A 43 -3.90 -4.77 -3.28
C ALA A 43 -3.46 -4.95 -4.74
N ASN A 44 -3.95 -4.09 -5.61
CA ASN A 44 -3.48 -4.00 -6.97
C ASN A 44 -1.98 -3.66 -7.02
N THR A 45 -1.25 -4.27 -7.93
CA THR A 45 0.15 -3.96 -8.27
C THR A 45 0.31 -3.67 -9.77
N GLY A 46 -0.80 -3.59 -10.51
CA GLY A 46 -0.78 -3.26 -11.94
C GLY A 46 -0.26 -1.86 -12.23
N ASP A 47 -0.36 -0.96 -11.26
CA ASP A 47 0.12 0.42 -11.36
C ASP A 47 1.50 0.63 -10.71
N ASP A 48 2.17 -0.47 -10.30
CA ASP A 48 3.54 -0.42 -9.80
C ASP A 48 4.50 -0.03 -10.94
N PHE A 49 5.47 0.82 -10.62
CA PHE A 49 6.47 1.27 -11.58
C PHE A 49 7.80 1.59 -10.90
N GLU A 50 8.79 1.94 -11.70
CA GLU A 50 10.10 2.40 -11.23
C GLU A 50 10.28 3.88 -11.56
N HIS A 51 10.66 4.69 -10.57
CA HIS A 51 10.99 6.09 -10.74
C HIS A 51 12.25 6.44 -9.96
N LEU A 52 13.22 7.08 -10.60
CA LEU A 52 14.55 7.39 -10.03
C LEU A 52 15.25 6.15 -9.44
N GLY A 53 15.05 4.97 -10.04
CA GLY A 53 15.57 3.70 -9.53
C GLY A 53 14.86 3.18 -8.28
N LEU A 54 13.76 3.79 -7.87
CA LEU A 54 12.97 3.39 -6.71
C LEU A 54 11.73 2.60 -7.13
N ALA A 55 11.44 1.53 -6.40
CA ALA A 55 10.21 0.75 -6.56
C ALA A 55 9.02 1.51 -5.95
N ILE A 56 8.09 1.93 -6.78
CA ILE A 56 6.88 2.66 -6.42
C ILE A 56 5.69 1.71 -6.50
N SER A 57 4.91 1.62 -5.43
CA SER A 57 3.70 0.78 -5.36
C SER A 57 2.53 1.61 -4.82
N PRO A 58 1.89 2.44 -5.66
CA PRO A 58 0.96 3.48 -5.22
C PRO A 58 -0.23 2.96 -4.44
N ASP A 59 -0.80 1.82 -4.86
CA ASP A 59 -1.99 1.27 -4.22
C ASP A 59 -1.69 0.65 -2.87
N LEU A 60 -0.54 -0.03 -2.72
CA LEU A 60 -0.06 -0.53 -1.45
C LEU A 60 0.21 0.61 -0.46
N ASP A 61 0.85 1.68 -0.93
CA ASP A 61 1.19 2.83 -0.10
C ASP A 61 -0.05 3.57 0.36
N THR A 62 -1.00 3.81 -0.55
CA THR A 62 -2.29 4.42 -0.22
C THR A 62 -3.04 3.61 0.84
N LEU A 63 -3.11 2.28 0.70
CA LEU A 63 -3.73 1.41 1.69
C LEU A 63 -3.03 1.49 3.04
N MET A 64 -1.72 1.39 3.07
CA MET A 64 -0.94 1.46 4.31
C MET A 64 -1.12 2.81 4.99
N TYR A 65 -1.06 3.92 4.25
CA TYR A 65 -1.21 5.26 4.84
C TYR A 65 -2.61 5.50 5.39
N VAL A 66 -3.65 5.09 4.66
CA VAL A 66 -5.04 5.21 5.12
C VAL A 66 -5.28 4.38 6.39
N LEU A 67 -4.83 3.12 6.42
CA LEU A 67 -5.04 2.25 7.59
C LEU A 67 -4.19 2.64 8.79
N ALA A 68 -3.03 3.25 8.56
CA ALA A 68 -2.17 3.79 9.62
C ALA A 68 -2.60 5.21 10.07
N GLY A 69 -3.59 5.82 9.42
CA GLY A 69 -4.01 7.20 9.67
C GLY A 69 -2.92 8.22 9.33
N LEU A 70 -2.10 7.93 8.34
CA LEU A 70 -1.02 8.78 7.84
C LEU A 70 -1.37 9.49 6.54
N ASP A 71 -2.53 9.21 5.96
CA ASP A 71 -3.01 9.82 4.72
C ASP A 71 -3.28 11.33 4.87
N ASP A 72 -3.08 12.06 3.79
CA ASP A 72 -3.45 13.48 3.70
C ASP A 72 -4.90 13.58 3.20
N GLN A 73 -5.82 13.73 4.15
CA GLN A 73 -7.25 13.83 3.86
C GLN A 73 -7.63 15.14 3.14
N GLN A 74 -6.81 16.19 3.24
CA GLN A 74 -7.07 17.47 2.56
C GLN A 74 -6.71 17.41 1.09
N ARG A 75 -5.55 16.83 0.78
CA ARG A 75 -5.13 16.56 -0.61
C ARG A 75 -5.91 15.41 -1.24
N GLY A 76 -6.34 14.45 -0.44
CA GLY A 76 -6.97 13.23 -0.89
C GLY A 76 -6.00 12.14 -1.40
N TRP A 77 -4.69 12.36 -1.31
CA TRP A 77 -3.63 11.42 -1.69
C TRP A 77 -2.33 11.70 -0.92
N GLY A 78 -1.44 10.69 -0.89
CA GLY A 78 -0.12 10.79 -0.24
C GLY A 78 -0.20 10.81 1.28
N ARG A 79 0.93 11.12 1.91
CA ARG A 79 1.04 11.23 3.37
C ARG A 79 0.79 12.66 3.83
N ARG A 80 0.20 12.79 5.01
CA ARG A 80 0.08 14.10 5.70
C ARG A 80 1.44 14.57 6.24
N ASN A 81 1.56 15.87 6.43
CA ASN A 81 2.73 16.52 7.04
C ASN A 81 4.02 16.26 6.26
N GLU A 82 3.94 16.09 4.93
CA GLU A 82 5.11 15.94 4.10
C GLU A 82 5.88 17.26 3.98
N THR A 83 7.20 17.12 3.96
CA THR A 83 8.12 18.15 3.46
C THR A 83 8.57 17.80 2.04
N TRP A 84 9.15 18.75 1.33
CA TRP A 84 9.48 18.65 -0.10
C TRP A 84 10.92 19.02 -0.39
N SER A 85 11.79 18.85 0.61
CA SER A 85 13.21 19.21 0.52
C SER A 85 13.93 18.42 -0.56
N PHE A 86 13.64 17.14 -0.66
CA PHE A 86 14.19 16.28 -1.71
C PHE A 86 13.79 16.77 -3.10
N MET A 87 12.49 17.04 -3.34
CA MET A 87 12.00 17.50 -4.63
C MET A 87 12.59 18.85 -5.03
N ALA A 88 12.75 19.76 -4.08
CA ALA A 88 13.39 21.06 -4.33
C ALA A 88 14.86 20.89 -4.71
N ALA A 89 15.60 20.05 -4.01
CA ALA A 89 16.99 19.76 -4.33
C ALA A 89 17.13 19.04 -5.68
N LEU A 90 16.26 18.07 -5.98
CA LEU A 90 16.23 17.35 -7.25
C LEU A 90 15.99 18.32 -8.43
N ALA A 91 15.02 19.22 -8.29
CA ALA A 91 14.73 20.25 -9.29
C ALA A 91 15.94 21.17 -9.53
N ALA A 92 16.64 21.58 -8.47
CA ALA A 92 17.83 22.43 -8.57
C ALA A 92 18.99 21.74 -9.32
N LEU A 93 19.03 20.40 -9.30
CA LEU A 93 19.98 19.57 -10.05
C LEU A 93 19.52 19.24 -11.48
N GLY A 94 18.32 19.70 -11.89
CA GLY A 94 17.74 19.41 -13.20
C GLY A 94 17.15 18.01 -13.34
N GLY A 95 16.83 17.36 -12.22
CA GLY A 95 16.21 16.03 -12.19
C GLY A 95 14.73 16.05 -12.54
N GLU A 96 14.16 14.87 -12.76
CA GLU A 96 12.74 14.69 -13.11
C GLU A 96 11.83 14.97 -11.91
N THR A 97 10.84 15.86 -12.09
CA THR A 97 9.92 16.30 -11.03
C THR A 97 8.44 16.06 -11.32
N TRP A 98 8.13 15.32 -12.38
CA TRP A 98 6.74 15.03 -12.77
C TRP A 98 6.00 14.19 -11.75
N PHE A 99 6.71 13.28 -11.06
CA PHE A 99 6.15 12.48 -9.96
C PHE A 99 6.59 13.07 -8.62
N GLN A 100 5.62 13.50 -7.83
CA GLN A 100 5.88 14.18 -6.57
C GLN A 100 6.11 13.18 -5.44
N LEU A 101 7.28 13.23 -4.82
CA LEU A 101 7.69 12.41 -3.68
C LEU A 101 7.85 13.31 -2.44
N GLY A 102 6.98 13.12 -1.44
CA GLY A 102 7.21 13.71 -0.13
C GLY A 102 8.40 13.08 0.57
N ASP A 103 9.08 13.80 1.45
CA ASP A 103 10.29 13.31 2.12
C ASP A 103 10.02 12.05 2.96
N GLY A 104 8.83 11.96 3.61
CA GLY A 104 8.40 10.79 4.35
C GLY A 104 7.98 9.62 3.46
N ASP A 105 7.33 9.89 2.33
CA ASP A 105 6.97 8.90 1.33
C ASP A 105 8.21 8.32 0.65
N LEU A 106 9.18 9.17 0.33
CA LEU A 106 10.48 8.76 -0.20
C LEU A 106 11.16 7.70 0.65
N ALA A 107 11.09 7.81 1.99
CA ALA A 107 11.66 6.81 2.88
C ALA A 107 11.02 5.43 2.70
N THR A 108 9.70 5.37 2.41
CA THR A 108 8.99 4.12 2.11
C THR A 108 9.53 3.48 0.82
N HIS A 109 9.70 4.28 -0.23
CA HIS A 109 10.22 3.80 -1.52
C HIS A 109 11.67 3.35 -1.43
N VAL A 110 12.53 4.12 -0.77
CA VAL A 110 13.94 3.77 -0.54
C VAL A 110 14.06 2.43 0.19
N GLU A 111 13.35 2.27 1.30
CA GLU A 111 13.44 1.03 2.09
C GLU A 111 12.81 -0.17 1.36
N ARG A 112 11.72 0.01 0.62
CA ARG A 112 11.16 -1.02 -0.25
C ARG A 112 12.18 -1.46 -1.29
N THR A 113 12.77 -0.50 -2.00
CA THR A 113 13.76 -0.77 -3.06
C THR A 113 14.96 -1.53 -2.50
N ARG A 114 15.53 -1.06 -1.39
CA ARG A 114 16.66 -1.71 -0.73
C ARG A 114 16.36 -3.17 -0.36
N ARG A 115 15.20 -3.43 0.23
CA ARG A 115 14.80 -4.78 0.66
C ARG A 115 14.52 -5.70 -0.52
N ARG A 116 13.86 -5.19 -1.56
CA ARG A 116 13.65 -5.98 -2.78
C ARG A 116 14.95 -6.30 -3.49
N ALA A 117 15.90 -5.37 -3.52
CA ALA A 117 17.26 -5.62 -4.05
C ALA A 117 18.02 -6.69 -3.25
N SER A 118 17.70 -6.88 -1.96
CA SER A 118 18.26 -7.97 -1.14
C SER A 118 17.52 -9.31 -1.28
N GLY A 119 16.55 -9.41 -2.20
CA GLY A 119 15.81 -10.64 -2.51
C GLY A 119 14.52 -10.86 -1.71
N GLU A 120 14.08 -9.88 -0.90
CA GLU A 120 12.79 -10.00 -0.22
C GLU A 120 11.63 -9.83 -1.21
N THR A 121 10.55 -10.58 -1.03
CA THR A 121 9.33 -10.45 -1.84
C THR A 121 8.57 -9.17 -1.48
N LEU A 122 7.75 -8.66 -2.39
CA LEU A 122 6.90 -7.49 -2.13
C LEU A 122 5.93 -7.76 -0.95
N SER A 123 5.39 -8.98 -0.87
CA SER A 123 4.56 -9.44 0.26
C SER A 123 5.30 -9.35 1.59
N ALA A 124 6.57 -9.80 1.65
CA ALA A 124 7.36 -9.75 2.87
C ALA A 124 7.65 -8.32 3.31
N VAL A 125 8.02 -7.44 2.35
CA VAL A 125 8.27 -6.01 2.58
C VAL A 125 7.00 -5.34 3.09
N THR A 126 5.86 -5.52 2.40
CA THR A 126 4.56 -4.96 2.78
C THR A 126 4.16 -5.39 4.19
N ALA A 127 4.27 -6.69 4.51
CA ALA A 127 3.96 -7.20 5.84
C ALA A 127 4.86 -6.59 6.93
N ALA A 128 6.14 -6.34 6.62
CA ALA A 128 7.04 -5.68 7.56
C ALA A 128 6.66 -4.21 7.79
N PHE A 129 6.29 -3.48 6.75
CA PHE A 129 5.81 -2.10 6.86
C PHE A 129 4.51 -2.02 7.65
N CYS A 130 3.53 -2.90 7.36
CA CYS A 130 2.28 -2.97 8.11
C CYS A 130 2.54 -3.15 9.62
N ARG A 131 3.42 -4.09 10.00
CA ARG A 131 3.77 -4.27 11.42
C ARG A 131 4.38 -3.01 12.05
N ARG A 132 5.27 -2.31 11.34
CA ARG A 132 5.90 -1.07 11.82
C ARG A 132 4.92 0.08 11.95
N LEU A 133 3.92 0.13 11.08
CA LEU A 133 2.87 1.15 11.06
C LEU A 133 1.67 0.81 11.97
N GLY A 134 1.69 -0.33 12.68
CA GLY A 134 0.60 -0.74 13.56
C GLY A 134 -0.68 -1.18 12.83
N ILE A 135 -0.56 -1.56 11.55
CA ILE A 135 -1.69 -2.03 10.75
C ILE A 135 -1.96 -3.49 11.09
N VAL A 136 -3.17 -3.78 11.58
CA VAL A 136 -3.57 -5.12 12.02
C VAL A 136 -4.15 -5.98 10.88
N PRO A 137 -5.03 -5.46 10.00
CA PRO A 137 -5.49 -6.22 8.84
C PRO A 137 -4.32 -6.67 7.95
N ARG A 138 -4.45 -7.87 7.36
CA ARG A 138 -3.43 -8.40 6.48
C ARG A 138 -3.55 -7.75 5.10
N ILE A 139 -2.53 -7.01 4.70
CA ILE A 139 -2.39 -6.48 3.33
C ILE A 139 -1.40 -7.36 2.57
N VAL A 140 -1.78 -7.78 1.38
CA VAL A 140 -0.93 -8.52 0.46
C VAL A 140 -1.00 -7.90 -0.94
N PRO A 141 0.11 -7.81 -1.67
CA PRO A 141 0.07 -7.46 -3.09
C PRO A 141 -0.62 -8.59 -3.88
N MET A 142 -1.26 -8.28 -4.98
CA MET A 142 -1.88 -9.31 -5.84
C MET A 142 -0.85 -10.23 -6.47
N SER A 143 0.41 -9.79 -6.60
CA SER A 143 1.54 -10.59 -7.08
C SER A 143 2.85 -10.11 -6.44
N ASP A 144 3.78 -11.04 -6.24
CA ASP A 144 5.19 -10.74 -5.90
C ASP A 144 6.04 -10.55 -7.16
N ASP A 145 5.53 -10.95 -8.32
CA ASP A 145 6.17 -10.73 -9.61
C ASP A 145 6.09 -9.26 -10.02
N LYS A 146 7.03 -8.85 -10.87
CA LYS A 146 7.01 -7.52 -11.48
C LYS A 146 5.91 -7.49 -12.55
N VAL A 147 4.77 -6.92 -12.22
CA VAL A 147 3.65 -6.71 -13.13
C VAL A 147 3.38 -5.22 -13.27
N CYS A 148 2.98 -4.77 -14.45
CA CYS A 148 2.55 -3.39 -14.67
C CYS A 148 1.50 -3.34 -15.78
N THR A 149 0.55 -2.43 -15.65
CA THR A 149 -0.42 -2.11 -16.69
C THR A 149 0.30 -1.42 -17.86
N ARG A 150 0.04 -1.89 -19.08
CA ARG A 150 0.53 -1.26 -20.32
C ARG A 150 -0.65 -0.81 -21.14
N LEU A 151 -0.66 0.44 -21.53
CA LEU A 151 -1.63 1.00 -22.45
C LEU A 151 -1.01 1.06 -23.85
N ARG A 152 -1.77 0.62 -24.85
CA ARG A 152 -1.41 0.82 -26.23
C ARG A 152 -2.31 1.95 -26.77
N THR A 153 -1.69 3.01 -27.27
CA THR A 153 -2.39 4.12 -27.91
C THR A 153 -2.23 4.05 -29.42
N ASP A 154 -3.02 4.82 -30.15
CA ASP A 154 -2.92 4.90 -31.63
C ASP A 154 -1.62 5.56 -32.09
N GLU A 155 -0.86 6.17 -31.18
CA GLU A 155 0.44 6.80 -31.43
C GLU A 155 1.64 5.88 -31.11
N GLY A 156 1.39 4.64 -30.66
CA GLY A 156 2.42 3.63 -30.37
C GLY A 156 2.40 3.09 -28.94
#